data_15936f1422643f9d94112a6c39f5c99a
#
_entry.id   15936f1422643f9d94112a6c39f5c99a
#
_cell.length_a   1.000
_cell.length_b   1.000
_cell.length_c   1.000
_cell.angle_alpha   90.00
_cell.angle_beta   90.00
_cell.angle_gamma   90.00
#
_symmetry.space_group_name_H-M   'P 1'
#
loop_
_entity.id
_entity.type
_entity.pdbx_description
1 polymer ?
#
loop_
_entity_poly.entity_id
_entity_poly.type
_entity_poly.pdbx_seq_one_letter_code
_entity_poly.pdbx_strand_id
1 'polypeptide(L)'
;DKVTKGQVLADTNYSKNGVLALGRNLRTAYLDFKGLNYEDGLVISETAAKKLSSHHMYKDTVQVSSETILDRKKFLEKLPGLYNVKTQVGHLGEDGVALVGSKVKPGDPLILAMKPYDLKSRTNDKAYQKALLGTHTDNSLRWHGEVEGEVVSVHKQDGAVHVHVRTVEP
;
A
#
# COMPACT_ATOMS: atom_id res chain seq x y z
N ASP A 1 -2.07 -23.93 -11.40
CA ASP A 1 -2.21 -23.69 -12.84
C ASP A 1 -1.41 -24.73 -13.64
N LYS A 2 -1.90 -25.06 -14.83
CA LYS A 2 -1.19 -25.95 -15.76
C LYS A 2 -0.26 -25.08 -16.61
N VAL A 3 0.97 -25.51 -16.77
CA VAL A 3 1.97 -24.82 -17.59
C VAL A 3 2.40 -25.68 -18.76
N THR A 4 2.74 -25.06 -19.88
CA THR A 4 3.20 -25.74 -21.10
C THR A 4 4.71 -25.52 -21.28
N LYS A 5 5.34 -26.44 -22.01
CA LYS A 5 6.79 -26.32 -22.32
C LYS A 5 7.06 -25.04 -23.09
N GLY A 6 7.99 -24.22 -22.60
CA GLY A 6 8.37 -22.93 -23.20
C GLY A 6 7.49 -21.74 -22.79
N GLN A 7 6.49 -21.96 -21.93
CA GLN A 7 5.68 -20.86 -21.40
C GLN A 7 6.51 -20.00 -20.45
N VAL A 8 6.43 -18.68 -20.60
CA VAL A 8 7.02 -17.71 -19.65
C VAL A 8 6.23 -17.79 -18.33
N LEU A 9 6.91 -18.09 -17.25
CA LEU A 9 6.32 -18.20 -15.90
C LEU A 9 6.42 -16.90 -15.10
N ALA A 10 7.43 -16.10 -15.36
CA ALA A 10 7.64 -14.81 -14.75
C ALA A 10 8.33 -13.88 -15.76
N ASP A 11 8.00 -12.64 -15.70
CA ASP A 11 8.62 -11.57 -16.47
C ASP A 11 8.75 -10.32 -15.61
N THR A 12 9.52 -9.34 -16.03
CA THR A 12 9.75 -8.10 -15.31
C THR A 12 9.48 -6.90 -16.21
N ASN A 13 9.41 -5.70 -15.61
CA ASN A 13 9.31 -4.44 -16.36
C ASN A 13 10.52 -4.20 -17.30
N TYR A 14 11.62 -4.91 -17.06
CA TYR A 14 12.90 -4.76 -17.75
C TYR A 14 13.17 -5.89 -18.74
N SER A 15 12.20 -6.75 -19.00
CA SER A 15 12.30 -7.82 -19.98
C SER A 15 11.09 -7.84 -20.92
N LYS A 16 11.30 -8.34 -22.13
CA LYS A 16 10.26 -8.56 -23.14
C LYS A 16 10.57 -9.85 -23.88
N ASN A 17 9.62 -10.80 -23.85
CA ASN A 17 9.78 -12.12 -24.49
C ASN A 17 11.06 -12.86 -24.01
N GLY A 18 11.42 -12.75 -22.72
CA GLY A 18 12.60 -13.39 -22.15
C GLY A 18 13.93 -12.70 -22.47
N VAL A 19 13.92 -11.53 -23.12
CA VAL A 19 15.11 -10.74 -23.44
C VAL A 19 15.12 -9.44 -22.64
N LEU A 20 16.27 -9.05 -22.12
CA LEU A 20 16.45 -7.79 -21.41
C LEU A 20 16.07 -6.60 -22.31
N ALA A 21 15.17 -5.75 -21.81
CA ALA A 21 14.63 -4.59 -22.50
C ALA A 21 14.63 -3.37 -21.57
N LEU A 22 15.78 -2.72 -21.45
CA LEU A 22 15.97 -1.53 -20.63
C LEU A 22 15.64 -0.25 -21.43
N GLY A 23 14.87 0.61 -20.81
CA GLY A 23 14.54 1.93 -21.35
C GLY A 23 13.61 1.91 -22.57
N ARG A 24 13.53 3.05 -23.24
CA ARG A 24 12.68 3.28 -24.41
C ARG A 24 13.38 4.18 -25.41
N ASN A 25 13.17 3.92 -26.70
CA ASN A 25 13.59 4.83 -27.74
C ASN A 25 12.61 6.01 -27.83
N LEU A 26 13.12 7.22 -27.68
CA LEU A 26 12.36 8.46 -27.75
C LEU A 26 12.87 9.35 -28.88
N ARG A 27 11.99 10.13 -29.50
CA ARG A 27 12.41 11.24 -30.38
C ARG A 27 12.96 12.35 -29.49
N THR A 28 14.18 12.80 -29.81
CA THR A 28 14.87 13.84 -29.06
C THR A 28 15.18 15.01 -29.99
N ALA A 29 14.99 16.23 -29.50
CA ALA A 29 15.43 17.46 -30.16
C ALA A 29 16.45 18.18 -29.27
N TYR A 30 17.52 18.66 -29.85
CA TYR A 30 18.55 19.47 -29.18
C TYR A 30 18.27 20.94 -29.47
N LEU A 31 17.58 21.60 -28.55
CA LEU A 31 17.24 23.02 -28.69
C LEU A 31 17.02 23.64 -27.31
N ASP A 32 17.15 24.94 -27.19
CA ASP A 32 16.70 25.67 -26.03
C ASP A 32 15.17 25.67 -25.97
N PHE A 33 14.60 25.16 -24.88
CA PHE A 33 13.17 25.12 -24.66
C PHE A 33 12.80 26.06 -23.52
N LYS A 34 12.63 27.35 -23.82
CA LYS A 34 12.19 28.39 -22.86
C LYS A 34 13.09 28.50 -21.62
N GLY A 35 14.36 28.16 -21.74
CA GLY A 35 15.30 28.16 -20.62
C GLY A 35 15.08 27.02 -19.59
N LEU A 36 14.14 26.10 -19.82
CA LEU A 36 13.82 25.04 -18.88
C LEU A 36 14.79 23.85 -18.92
N ASN A 37 15.61 23.77 -19.97
CA ASN A 37 16.61 22.73 -20.17
C ASN A 37 18.04 23.30 -20.17
N TYR A 38 18.27 24.30 -19.34
CA TYR A 38 19.59 24.88 -19.13
C TYR A 38 20.52 23.88 -18.43
N GLU A 39 21.79 23.82 -18.85
CA GLU A 39 22.82 22.89 -18.40
C GLU A 39 22.40 21.41 -18.55
N ASP A 40 22.06 20.74 -17.45
CA ASP A 40 21.68 19.32 -17.36
C ASP A 40 20.16 19.08 -17.35
N GLY A 41 19.38 20.16 -17.48
CA GLY A 41 17.92 20.08 -17.51
C GLY A 41 17.39 19.39 -18.77
N LEU A 42 16.44 18.47 -18.59
CA LEU A 42 15.71 17.79 -19.67
C LEU A 42 14.23 18.10 -19.58
N VAL A 43 13.64 18.48 -20.70
CA VAL A 43 12.19 18.64 -20.83
C VAL A 43 11.64 17.42 -21.54
N ILE A 44 10.73 16.71 -20.88
CA ILE A 44 10.07 15.53 -21.46
C ILE A 44 8.58 15.78 -21.62
N SER A 45 7.97 15.21 -22.66
CA SER A 45 6.53 15.25 -22.83
C SER A 45 5.83 14.29 -21.87
N GLU A 46 4.58 14.57 -21.51
CA GLU A 46 3.76 13.68 -20.68
C GLU A 46 3.66 12.26 -21.27
N THR A 47 3.58 12.15 -22.60
CA THR A 47 3.54 10.85 -23.27
C THR A 47 4.87 10.10 -23.20
N ALA A 48 6.01 10.80 -23.15
CA ALA A 48 7.31 10.19 -22.91
C ALA A 48 7.42 9.72 -21.44
N ALA A 49 7.00 10.54 -20.48
CA ALA A 49 6.96 10.17 -19.07
C ALA A 49 6.14 8.89 -18.86
N LYS A 50 4.94 8.80 -19.44
CA LYS A 50 4.12 7.57 -19.38
C LYS A 50 4.79 6.33 -20.01
N LYS A 51 5.64 6.50 -21.02
CA LYS A 51 6.42 5.39 -21.60
C LYS A 51 7.59 4.95 -20.73
N LEU A 52 8.10 5.83 -19.91
CA LEU A 52 9.22 5.59 -18.99
C LEU A 52 8.74 5.08 -17.61
N SER A 53 7.43 5.16 -17.33
CA SER A 53 6.88 4.67 -16.08
C SER A 53 7.07 3.15 -15.91
N SER A 54 7.28 2.74 -14.68
CA SER A 54 7.44 1.33 -14.28
C SER A 54 6.38 0.93 -13.27
N HIS A 55 6.09 -0.37 -13.22
CA HIS A 55 5.20 -0.95 -12.23
C HIS A 55 6.02 -1.45 -11.03
N HIS A 56 5.62 -1.05 -9.85
CA HIS A 56 6.20 -1.52 -8.60
C HIS A 56 5.18 -2.33 -7.82
N MET A 57 5.65 -3.35 -7.13
CA MET A 57 4.82 -4.20 -6.29
C MET A 57 5.34 -4.13 -4.86
N TYR A 58 4.48 -3.69 -3.96
CA TYR A 58 4.77 -3.61 -2.53
C TYR A 58 4.00 -4.71 -1.80
N LYS A 59 4.63 -5.29 -0.82
CA LYS A 59 4.02 -6.29 0.07
C LYS A 59 4.06 -5.76 1.49
N ASP A 60 2.90 -5.45 2.02
CA ASP A 60 2.72 -5.02 3.40
C ASP A 60 2.06 -6.12 4.22
N THR A 61 2.47 -6.25 5.49
CA THR A 61 2.07 -7.37 6.33
C THR A 61 1.71 -6.92 7.73
N VAL A 62 0.59 -7.39 8.24
CA VAL A 62 0.21 -7.28 9.66
C VAL A 62 0.21 -8.65 10.29
N GLN A 63 0.93 -8.79 11.41
CA GLN A 63 0.85 -9.98 12.26
C GLN A 63 -0.41 -9.94 13.10
N VAL A 64 -1.20 -10.99 12.98
CA VAL A 64 -2.45 -11.17 13.70
C VAL A 64 -2.21 -12.10 14.87
N SER A 65 -2.12 -11.55 16.09
CA SER A 65 -2.07 -12.32 17.33
C SER A 65 -3.49 -12.64 17.82
N SER A 66 -3.62 -13.48 18.83
CA SER A 66 -4.90 -13.78 19.48
C SER A 66 -5.63 -12.54 20.04
N GLU A 67 -4.88 -11.47 20.31
CA GLU A 67 -5.41 -10.19 20.82
C GLU A 67 -5.71 -9.18 19.70
N THR A 68 -5.33 -9.46 18.47
CA THR A 68 -5.54 -8.55 17.33
C THR A 68 -6.98 -8.68 16.84
N ILE A 69 -7.70 -7.58 16.82
CA ILE A 69 -9.07 -7.53 16.33
C ILE A 69 -9.04 -6.89 14.93
N LEU A 70 -9.50 -7.66 13.94
CA LEU A 70 -9.70 -7.23 12.57
C LEU A 70 -11.21 -7.18 12.31
N ASP A 71 -11.81 -6.01 12.47
CA ASP A 71 -13.24 -5.81 12.28
C ASP A 71 -13.48 -4.30 12.07
N ARG A 72 -13.97 -3.93 10.89
CA ARG A 72 -14.21 -2.52 10.54
C ARG A 72 -15.19 -1.83 11.47
N LYS A 73 -16.31 -2.50 11.81
CA LYS A 73 -17.36 -1.91 12.65
C LYS A 73 -16.83 -1.68 14.07
N LYS A 74 -16.24 -2.71 14.67
CA LYS A 74 -15.67 -2.61 16.02
C LYS A 74 -14.55 -1.59 16.10
N PHE A 75 -13.72 -1.49 15.04
CA PHE A 75 -12.66 -0.49 14.97
C PHE A 75 -13.23 0.93 15.04
N LEU A 76 -14.22 1.22 14.21
CA LEU A 76 -14.85 2.55 14.16
C LEU A 76 -15.62 2.90 15.44
N GLU A 77 -16.17 1.91 16.14
CA GLU A 77 -16.82 2.10 17.45
C GLU A 77 -15.82 2.39 18.57
N LYS A 78 -14.68 1.69 18.57
CA LYS A 78 -13.68 1.78 19.65
C LYS A 78 -12.68 2.92 19.46
N LEU A 79 -12.38 3.27 18.22
CA LEU A 79 -11.42 4.29 17.83
C LEU A 79 -12.06 5.30 16.85
N PRO A 80 -13.09 6.04 17.30
CA PRO A 80 -13.78 6.98 16.44
C PRO A 80 -12.88 8.16 16.06
N GLY A 81 -13.00 8.65 14.83
CA GLY A 81 -12.32 9.85 14.36
C GLY A 81 -10.90 9.67 13.86
N LEU A 82 -10.30 8.47 13.94
CA LEU A 82 -8.96 8.22 13.39
C LEU A 82 -8.92 8.26 11.86
N TYR A 83 -9.99 7.84 11.21
CA TYR A 83 -10.12 7.82 9.75
C TYR A 83 -11.44 8.46 9.31
N ASN A 84 -11.42 9.10 8.17
CA ASN A 84 -12.63 9.61 7.55
C ASN A 84 -13.41 8.43 6.92
N VAL A 85 -14.55 8.09 7.53
CA VAL A 85 -15.37 6.93 7.11
C VAL A 85 -15.83 7.04 5.66
N LYS A 86 -16.09 8.26 5.16
CA LYS A 86 -16.60 8.47 3.79
C LYS A 86 -15.50 8.35 2.73
N THR A 87 -14.28 8.75 3.04
CA THR A 87 -13.20 8.87 2.05
C THR A 87 -12.11 7.82 2.20
N GLN A 88 -11.84 7.37 3.43
CA GLN A 88 -10.69 6.51 3.73
C GLN A 88 -11.04 5.07 4.10
N VAL A 89 -12.32 4.75 4.33
CA VAL A 89 -12.74 3.42 4.81
C VAL A 89 -13.61 2.68 3.80
N GLY A 90 -14.07 3.37 2.77
CA GLY A 90 -15.01 2.82 1.78
C GLY A 90 -14.45 1.66 0.94
N HIS A 91 -13.13 1.57 0.81
CA HIS A 91 -12.42 0.51 0.08
C HIS A 91 -12.10 -0.74 0.94
N LEU A 92 -12.50 -0.74 2.22
CA LEU A 92 -12.26 -1.85 3.14
C LEU A 92 -13.47 -2.77 3.24
N GLY A 93 -13.20 -4.07 3.35
CA GLY A 93 -14.18 -5.09 3.67
C GLY A 93 -14.72 -5.01 5.10
N GLU A 94 -15.66 -5.87 5.46
CA GLU A 94 -16.21 -5.94 6.83
C GLU A 94 -15.14 -6.38 7.85
N ASP A 95 -14.19 -7.18 7.41
CA ASP A 95 -13.02 -7.62 8.17
C ASP A 95 -11.93 -6.53 8.33
N GLY A 96 -12.19 -5.32 7.86
CA GLY A 96 -11.25 -4.20 7.95
C GLY A 96 -10.04 -4.29 7.02
N VAL A 97 -10.03 -5.21 6.05
CA VAL A 97 -8.94 -5.38 5.09
C VAL A 97 -9.33 -4.78 3.73
N ALA A 98 -8.38 -4.18 3.04
CA ALA A 98 -8.61 -3.58 1.73
C ALA A 98 -9.09 -4.62 0.72
N LEU A 99 -10.08 -4.26 -0.08
CA LEU A 99 -10.63 -5.11 -1.13
C LEU A 99 -9.70 -5.14 -2.34
N VAL A 100 -9.56 -6.31 -2.94
CA VAL A 100 -8.80 -6.49 -4.19
C VAL A 100 -9.43 -5.62 -5.30
N GLY A 101 -8.58 -4.92 -6.06
CA GLY A 101 -8.99 -3.97 -7.09
C GLY A 101 -9.29 -2.56 -6.57
N SER A 102 -9.23 -2.33 -5.26
CA SER A 102 -9.42 -0.99 -4.71
C SER A 102 -8.19 -0.12 -4.90
N LYS A 103 -8.43 1.18 -5.07
CA LYS A 103 -7.38 2.20 -5.12
C LYS A 103 -7.17 2.78 -3.74
N VAL A 104 -5.90 2.98 -3.39
CA VAL A 104 -5.46 3.50 -2.10
C VAL A 104 -4.54 4.69 -2.30
N LYS A 105 -4.76 5.75 -1.55
CA LYS A 105 -3.93 6.96 -1.56
C LYS A 105 -2.95 6.92 -0.39
N PRO A 106 -1.85 7.69 -0.47
CA PRO A 106 -0.94 7.84 0.66
C PRO A 106 -1.68 8.16 1.96
N GLY A 107 -1.44 7.35 3.00
CA GLY A 107 -2.09 7.48 4.30
C GLY A 107 -3.41 6.70 4.47
N ASP A 108 -4.00 6.16 3.40
CA ASP A 108 -5.19 5.34 3.51
C ASP A 108 -4.91 4.03 4.23
N PRO A 109 -5.84 3.51 5.06
CA PRO A 109 -5.64 2.23 5.72
C PRO A 109 -5.74 1.07 4.72
N LEU A 110 -4.77 0.17 4.77
CA LEU A 110 -4.79 -1.12 4.07
C LEU A 110 -5.44 -2.20 4.93
N ILE A 111 -5.18 -2.15 6.24
CA ILE A 111 -5.72 -3.09 7.21
C ILE A 111 -6.05 -2.30 8.48
N LEU A 112 -7.31 -2.32 8.90
CA LEU A 112 -7.71 -1.82 10.21
C LEU A 112 -7.48 -2.91 11.24
N ALA A 113 -6.54 -2.68 12.12
CA ALA A 113 -6.22 -3.58 13.21
C ALA A 113 -6.16 -2.81 14.52
N MET A 114 -6.71 -3.39 15.57
CA MET A 114 -6.62 -2.86 16.92
C MET A 114 -6.22 -3.94 17.90
N LYS A 115 -5.55 -3.54 18.97
CA LYS A 115 -5.21 -4.40 20.10
C LYS A 115 -5.72 -3.78 21.40
N PRO A 116 -6.10 -4.59 22.40
CA PRO A 116 -6.33 -4.08 23.73
C PRO A 116 -5.09 -3.34 24.23
N TYR A 117 -5.32 -2.28 24.99
CA TYR A 117 -4.20 -1.51 25.55
C TYR A 117 -3.48 -2.38 26.60
N ASP A 118 -2.16 -2.54 26.45
CA ASP A 118 -1.34 -3.27 27.43
C ASP A 118 -1.12 -2.42 28.68
N LEU A 119 -1.89 -2.74 29.70
CA LEU A 119 -1.86 -2.05 31.00
C LEU A 119 -0.61 -2.33 31.83
N LYS A 120 0.07 -3.46 31.54
CA LYS A 120 1.19 -3.93 32.38
C LYS A 120 2.53 -3.28 32.02
N SER A 121 2.66 -2.76 30.80
CA SER A 121 3.97 -2.34 30.29
C SER A 121 4.35 -0.90 30.63
N ARG A 122 3.44 -0.03 31.11
CA ARG A 122 3.70 1.43 31.17
C ARG A 122 3.49 2.14 32.50
N THR A 123 2.79 1.55 33.48
CA THR A 123 2.60 2.22 34.77
C THR A 123 2.13 1.26 35.85
N ASN A 124 2.61 1.49 37.11
CA ASN A 124 2.13 0.82 38.28
C ASN A 124 0.92 1.53 38.94
N ASP A 125 0.44 2.63 38.36
CA ASP A 125 -0.69 3.39 38.89
C ASP A 125 -2.01 2.69 38.56
N LYS A 126 -2.64 2.14 39.60
CA LYS A 126 -3.92 1.42 39.51
C LYS A 126 -5.09 2.27 39.03
N ALA A 127 -5.08 3.58 39.33
CA ALA A 127 -6.12 4.51 38.87
C ALA A 127 -6.04 4.72 37.35
N TYR A 128 -4.82 4.90 36.83
CA TYR A 128 -4.55 5.04 35.43
C TYR A 128 -4.85 3.75 34.64
N GLN A 129 -4.48 2.59 35.18
CA GLN A 129 -4.83 1.27 34.64
C GLN A 129 -6.35 1.10 34.52
N LYS A 130 -7.11 1.50 35.55
CA LYS A 130 -8.57 1.42 35.56
C LYS A 130 -9.22 2.32 34.52
N ALA A 131 -8.67 3.53 34.30
CA ALA A 131 -9.15 4.46 33.30
C ALA A 131 -8.93 3.96 31.86
N LEU A 132 -7.88 3.15 31.63
CA LEU A 132 -7.54 2.58 30.33
C LEU A 132 -8.19 1.20 30.07
N LEU A 133 -8.90 0.67 31.05
CA LEU A 133 -9.56 -0.64 30.95
C LEU A 133 -10.59 -0.62 29.82
N GLY A 134 -10.44 -1.52 28.84
CA GLY A 134 -11.30 -1.57 27.65
C GLY A 134 -10.92 -0.60 26.53
N THR A 135 -9.86 0.19 26.69
CA THR A 135 -9.31 0.99 25.59
C THR A 135 -8.50 0.12 24.63
N HIS A 136 -8.41 0.56 23.38
CA HIS A 136 -7.68 -0.12 22.32
C HIS A 136 -6.66 0.83 21.71
N THR A 137 -5.57 0.26 21.21
CA THR A 137 -4.56 0.98 20.43
C THR A 137 -4.73 0.67 18.95
N ASP A 138 -4.50 1.68 18.13
CA ASP A 138 -4.42 1.54 16.68
C ASP A 138 -3.16 0.76 16.29
N ASN A 139 -3.35 -0.35 15.62
CA ASN A 139 -2.29 -1.18 15.04
C ASN A 139 -2.52 -1.36 13.54
N SER A 140 -3.24 -0.43 12.93
CA SER A 140 -3.59 -0.47 11.53
C SER A 140 -2.37 -0.27 10.65
N LEU A 141 -2.40 -0.93 9.51
CA LEU A 141 -1.43 -0.74 8.43
C LEU A 141 -1.98 0.27 7.44
N ARG A 142 -1.18 1.29 7.11
CA ARG A 142 -1.51 2.34 6.15
C ARG A 142 -0.65 2.21 4.91
N TRP A 143 -1.17 2.69 3.81
CA TRP A 143 -0.38 2.83 2.60
C TRP A 143 0.67 3.94 2.76
N HIS A 144 1.94 3.58 2.66
CA HIS A 144 3.09 4.49 2.83
C HIS A 144 3.73 4.91 1.50
N GLY A 145 3.22 4.41 0.37
CA GLY A 145 3.71 4.84 -0.94
C GLY A 145 3.42 6.32 -1.20
N GLU A 146 4.24 6.95 -2.03
CA GLU A 146 4.11 8.36 -2.37
C GLU A 146 3.01 8.62 -3.42
N VAL A 147 2.64 7.59 -4.16
CA VAL A 147 1.63 7.63 -5.22
C VAL A 147 0.43 6.74 -4.91
N GLU A 148 -0.66 6.97 -5.63
CA GLU A 148 -1.84 6.10 -5.56
C GLU A 148 -1.47 4.67 -5.99
N GLY A 149 -1.88 3.69 -5.19
CA GLY A 149 -1.69 2.27 -5.48
C GLY A 149 -3.02 1.56 -5.72
N GLU A 150 -2.93 0.37 -6.34
CA GLU A 150 -4.05 -0.56 -6.52
C GLU A 150 -3.78 -1.84 -5.74
N VAL A 151 -4.72 -2.26 -4.92
CA VAL A 151 -4.63 -3.54 -4.19
C VAL A 151 -4.81 -4.69 -5.16
N VAL A 152 -3.76 -5.47 -5.38
CA VAL A 152 -3.76 -6.58 -6.36
C VAL A 152 -4.17 -7.89 -5.74
N SER A 153 -3.71 -8.15 -4.51
CA SER A 153 -4.05 -9.39 -3.82
C SER A 153 -3.99 -9.22 -2.30
N VAL A 154 -4.77 -10.03 -1.62
CA VAL A 154 -4.81 -10.14 -0.16
C VAL A 154 -4.73 -11.61 0.22
N HIS A 155 -3.78 -11.95 1.07
CA HIS A 155 -3.59 -13.31 1.57
C HIS A 155 -3.59 -13.33 3.09
N LYS A 156 -4.36 -14.25 3.66
CA LYS A 156 -4.40 -14.52 5.11
C LYS A 156 -3.79 -15.89 5.33
N GLN A 157 -2.59 -15.91 5.89
CA GLN A 157 -1.84 -17.14 6.09
C GLN A 157 -0.95 -17.03 7.32
N ASP A 158 -0.78 -18.13 8.04
CA ASP A 158 0.19 -18.28 9.16
C ASP A 158 0.07 -17.18 10.24
N GLY A 159 -1.16 -16.77 10.55
CA GLY A 159 -1.39 -15.71 11.54
C GLY A 159 -0.99 -14.32 11.06
N ALA A 160 -0.86 -14.11 9.76
CA ALA A 160 -0.58 -12.82 9.17
C ALA A 160 -1.56 -12.48 8.03
N VAL A 161 -1.77 -11.20 7.81
CA VAL A 161 -2.48 -10.67 6.65
C VAL A 161 -1.48 -9.93 5.77
N HIS A 162 -1.34 -10.39 4.54
CA HIS A 162 -0.49 -9.79 3.53
C HIS A 162 -1.34 -9.06 2.51
N VAL A 163 -1.01 -7.81 2.24
CA VAL A 163 -1.63 -7.01 1.18
C VAL A 163 -0.57 -6.65 0.15
N HIS A 164 -0.86 -6.93 -1.11
CA HIS A 164 0.02 -6.54 -2.21
C HIS A 164 -0.60 -5.35 -2.93
N VAL A 165 0.17 -4.28 -3.04
CA VAL A 165 -0.22 -3.04 -3.70
C VAL A 165 0.68 -2.80 -4.89
N ARG A 166 0.08 -2.55 -6.04
CA ARG A 166 0.78 -2.18 -7.27
C ARG A 166 0.70 -0.67 -7.46
N THR A 167 1.83 -0.04 -7.75
CA THR A 167 1.91 1.35 -8.20
C THR A 167 2.43 1.45 -9.62
N VAL A 168 2.20 2.60 -10.22
CA VAL A 168 2.81 2.98 -11.51
C VAL A 168 3.53 4.30 -11.28
N GLU A 169 4.84 4.26 -11.37
CA GLU A 169 5.71 5.40 -11.07
C GLU A 169 6.50 5.78 -12.33
N PRO A 170 6.66 7.07 -12.63
CA PRO A 170 7.43 7.54 -13.78
C PRO A 170 8.92 7.27 -13.66
#